data_43bcd306f454c8db4ce463cda2026e53
#
_entry.id   43bcd306f454c8db4ce463cda2026e53
#
_cell.length_a   1.000
_cell.length_b   1.000
_cell.length_c   1.000
_cell.angle_alpha   90.00
_cell.angle_beta   90.00
_cell.angle_gamma   90.00
#
_symmetry.space_group_name_H-M   'P 1'
#
loop_
_entity.id
_entity.type
_entity.pdbx_description
1 polymer ?
#
loop_
_entity_poly.entity_id
_entity_poly.type
_entity_poly.pdbx_seq_one_letter_code
_entity_poly.pdbx_strand_id
1 'polypeptide(L)'
;MVPNLKLPAPVSLVYAAATPPLLVKGRCVSQAGNELTLDVPEGTDLPAGHSVIVDFSAEAGVSRVIATVGLSEGTRLLVKVTRVPTPEKREYPRMNGGITLKYFVISGNNPDAVDAWLKGGNATGKLYEPDPFMNFSVTGLAFDDLDTCSDGDTLAFTLNVPGVSHTWRGAARVVRIWKIPIDERDESIPATHRIAVHFSVLPEDAAEALRVHTQRIQEAWL
;
A
#
# COMPACT_ATOMS: atom_id res chain seq x y z
N MET A 1 -13.84 6.52 -14.36
CA MET A 1 -14.06 7.66 -15.27
C MET A 1 -13.21 8.80 -14.74
N VAL A 2 -12.44 9.46 -15.62
CA VAL A 2 -11.63 10.63 -15.22
C VAL A 2 -12.59 11.72 -14.73
N PRO A 3 -12.31 12.38 -13.58
CA PRO A 3 -13.16 13.44 -13.09
C PRO A 3 -13.21 14.58 -14.11
N ASN A 4 -14.38 15.19 -14.30
CA ASN A 4 -14.53 16.36 -15.15
C ASN A 4 -13.96 17.57 -14.38
N LEU A 5 -12.90 18.17 -14.90
CA LEU A 5 -12.15 19.22 -14.25
C LEU A 5 -12.64 20.61 -14.70
N LYS A 6 -12.80 21.51 -13.74
CA LYS A 6 -12.97 22.94 -14.06
C LYS A 6 -11.61 23.54 -14.38
N LEU A 7 -11.33 23.69 -15.65
CA LEU A 7 -10.04 24.15 -16.15
C LEU A 7 -9.87 25.68 -16.12
N PRO A 8 -8.66 26.20 -15.88
CA PRO A 8 -7.45 25.46 -15.52
C PRO A 8 -7.49 24.98 -14.06
N ALA A 9 -7.10 23.71 -13.81
CA ALA A 9 -7.09 23.13 -12.48
C ALA A 9 -5.65 22.96 -11.94
N PRO A 10 -5.36 23.32 -10.67
CA PRO A 10 -4.05 23.04 -10.08
C PRO A 10 -3.86 21.52 -9.96
N VAL A 11 -2.62 21.07 -10.26
CA VAL A 11 -2.25 19.67 -10.16
C VAL A 11 -0.91 19.52 -9.45
N SER A 12 -0.75 18.38 -8.78
CA SER A 12 0.55 17.89 -8.32
C SER A 12 0.84 16.57 -9.03
N LEU A 13 2.00 16.44 -9.64
CA LEU A 13 2.45 15.28 -10.36
C LEU A 13 3.61 14.65 -9.60
N VAL A 14 3.54 13.34 -9.37
CA VAL A 14 4.60 12.55 -8.75
C VAL A 14 5.15 11.55 -9.76
N TYR A 15 6.43 11.65 -10.04
CA TYR A 15 7.18 10.68 -10.83
C TYR A 15 8.03 9.84 -9.90
N ALA A 16 7.51 8.64 -9.56
CA ALA A 16 8.10 7.77 -8.54
C ALA A 16 9.35 7.01 -9.01
N ALA A 17 9.59 6.91 -10.34
CA ALA A 17 10.77 6.22 -10.88
C ALA A 17 12.07 7.04 -10.76
N ALA A 18 12.00 8.33 -10.43
CA ALA A 18 13.18 9.12 -10.10
C ALA A 18 13.67 8.81 -8.68
N THR A 19 14.97 8.97 -8.46
CA THR A 19 15.60 8.80 -7.14
C THR A 19 16.35 10.09 -6.75
N PRO A 20 15.84 10.90 -5.81
CA PRO A 20 14.55 10.77 -5.11
C PRO A 20 13.35 10.98 -6.05
N PRO A 21 12.13 10.56 -5.65
CA PRO A 21 10.93 10.83 -6.42
C PRO A 21 10.75 12.30 -6.72
N LEU A 22 10.37 12.61 -7.96
CA LEU A 22 10.18 13.99 -8.40
C LEU A 22 8.74 14.43 -8.17
N LEU A 23 8.54 15.49 -7.41
CA LEU A 23 7.26 16.16 -7.23
C LEU A 23 7.23 17.46 -8.07
N VAL A 24 6.26 17.54 -8.98
CA VAL A 24 6.05 18.70 -9.86
C VAL A 24 4.69 19.31 -9.58
N LYS A 25 4.66 20.60 -9.32
CA LYS A 25 3.40 21.38 -9.25
C LYS A 25 3.14 22.04 -10.60
N GLY A 26 1.91 21.98 -11.06
CA GLY A 26 1.51 22.53 -12.35
C GLY A 26 0.02 22.83 -12.43
N ARG A 27 -0.49 22.95 -13.63
CA ARG A 27 -1.93 23.12 -13.91
C ARG A 27 -2.36 22.22 -15.04
N CYS A 28 -3.52 21.59 -14.90
CA CYS A 28 -4.19 20.96 -16.03
C CYS A 28 -4.89 22.06 -16.84
N VAL A 29 -4.49 22.21 -18.08
CA VAL A 29 -5.00 23.27 -18.97
C VAL A 29 -5.96 22.76 -20.04
N SER A 30 -5.95 21.43 -20.30
CA SER A 30 -6.86 20.79 -21.22
C SER A 30 -7.16 19.36 -20.79
N GLN A 31 -8.38 18.92 -21.03
CA GLN A 31 -8.83 17.54 -20.83
C GLN A 31 -9.65 17.10 -22.05
N ALA A 32 -9.22 16.02 -22.71
CA ALA A 32 -9.91 15.39 -23.81
C ALA A 32 -10.08 13.88 -23.53
N GLY A 33 -11.22 13.51 -22.95
CA GLY A 33 -11.46 12.13 -22.51
C GLY A 33 -10.47 11.70 -21.42
N ASN A 34 -9.58 10.76 -21.76
CA ASN A 34 -8.53 10.27 -20.85
C ASN A 34 -7.18 11.00 -21.02
N GLU A 35 -7.10 11.97 -21.93
CA GLU A 35 -5.86 12.72 -22.17
C GLU A 35 -5.92 14.05 -21.44
N LEU A 36 -4.84 14.37 -20.74
CA LEU A 36 -4.68 15.63 -20.00
C LEU A 36 -3.44 16.34 -20.51
N THR A 37 -3.59 17.64 -20.76
CA THR A 37 -2.45 18.52 -21.02
C THR A 37 -2.15 19.30 -19.74
N LEU A 38 -0.95 19.11 -19.24
CA LEU A 38 -0.47 19.77 -18.04
C LEU A 38 0.52 20.89 -18.42
N ASP A 39 0.41 22.00 -17.74
CA ASP A 39 1.39 23.07 -17.78
C ASP A 39 2.28 22.93 -16.54
N VAL A 40 3.55 22.64 -16.76
CA VAL A 40 4.54 22.31 -15.73
C VAL A 40 5.73 23.25 -15.80
N PRO A 41 6.55 23.38 -14.75
CA PRO A 41 7.76 24.21 -14.80
C PRO A 41 8.70 23.77 -15.94
N GLU A 42 9.41 24.74 -16.51
CA GLU A 42 10.45 24.49 -17.50
C GLU A 42 11.52 23.56 -16.94
N GLY A 43 12.02 22.64 -17.77
CA GLY A 43 12.97 21.60 -17.33
C GLY A 43 12.33 20.37 -16.70
N THR A 44 11.00 20.30 -16.65
CA THR A 44 10.31 19.06 -16.30
C THR A 44 10.33 18.12 -17.50
N ASP A 45 11.39 17.31 -17.59
CA ASP A 45 11.53 16.32 -18.66
C ASP A 45 11.23 14.93 -18.11
N LEU A 46 10.11 14.36 -18.52
CA LEU A 46 9.66 13.02 -18.09
C LEU A 46 9.66 12.09 -19.29
N PRO A 47 10.29 10.92 -19.18
CA PRO A 47 10.35 9.97 -20.29
C PRO A 47 8.97 9.50 -20.73
N ALA A 48 8.71 9.49 -22.04
CA ALA A 48 7.48 8.94 -22.61
C ALA A 48 7.31 7.45 -22.24
N GLY A 49 6.08 7.05 -22.02
CA GLY A 49 5.75 5.68 -21.59
C GLY A 49 5.85 5.43 -20.08
N HIS A 50 6.44 6.35 -19.31
CA HIS A 50 6.55 6.19 -17.86
C HIS A 50 5.25 6.54 -17.14
N SER A 51 5.01 5.85 -16.02
CA SER A 51 3.84 6.12 -15.17
C SER A 51 4.08 7.29 -14.25
N VAL A 52 3.06 8.12 -14.08
CA VAL A 52 3.01 9.24 -13.15
C VAL A 52 1.70 9.21 -12.36
N ILE A 53 1.74 9.74 -11.15
CA ILE A 53 0.55 9.99 -10.36
C ILE A 53 0.20 11.47 -10.53
N VAL A 54 -1.05 11.78 -10.82
CA VAL A 54 -1.52 13.16 -10.95
C VAL A 54 -2.65 13.37 -9.95
N ASP A 55 -2.43 14.30 -9.02
CA ASP A 55 -3.40 14.71 -8.02
C ASP A 55 -4.02 16.04 -8.45
N PHE A 56 -5.35 16.13 -8.43
CA PHE A 56 -6.12 17.33 -8.72
C PHE A 56 -6.76 17.86 -7.45
N SER A 57 -6.65 19.15 -7.23
CA SER A 57 -7.45 19.82 -6.21
C SER A 57 -8.82 20.17 -6.81
N ALA A 58 -9.87 19.52 -6.35
CA ALA A 58 -11.26 19.78 -6.72
C ALA A 58 -12.06 20.28 -5.52
N GLU A 59 -13.23 20.91 -5.77
CA GLU A 59 -14.12 21.39 -4.71
C GLU A 59 -14.58 20.27 -3.74
N ALA A 60 -14.61 19.02 -4.24
CA ALA A 60 -14.97 17.83 -3.45
C ALA A 60 -13.76 17.13 -2.76
N GLY A 61 -12.57 17.74 -2.77
CA GLY A 61 -11.34 17.15 -2.24
C GLY A 61 -10.30 16.82 -3.31
N VAL A 62 -9.27 16.06 -2.94
CA VAL A 62 -8.21 15.65 -3.87
C VAL A 62 -8.65 14.41 -4.65
N SER A 63 -8.63 14.50 -5.96
CA SER A 63 -8.83 13.36 -6.86
C SER A 63 -7.48 12.93 -7.44
N ARG A 64 -7.18 11.65 -7.36
CA ARG A 64 -5.94 11.05 -7.84
C ARG A 64 -6.18 10.21 -9.09
N VAL A 65 -5.27 10.31 -10.06
CA VAL A 65 -5.24 9.42 -11.23
C VAL A 65 -3.82 8.89 -11.46
N ILE A 66 -3.73 7.71 -12.06
CA ILE A 66 -2.48 7.18 -12.58
C ILE A 66 -2.52 7.41 -14.09
N ALA A 67 -1.47 7.98 -14.63
CA ALA A 67 -1.36 8.30 -16.04
C ALA A 67 0.00 7.88 -16.60
N THR A 68 0.07 7.69 -17.91
CA THR A 68 1.32 7.45 -18.64
C THR A 68 1.71 8.72 -19.37
N VAL A 69 2.98 9.09 -19.30
CA VAL A 69 3.55 10.21 -20.06
C VAL A 69 3.49 9.88 -21.56
N GLY A 70 2.83 10.71 -22.34
CA GLY A 70 2.81 10.63 -23.80
C GLY A 70 3.90 11.47 -24.42
N LEU A 71 3.90 12.77 -24.14
CA LEU A 71 4.84 13.74 -24.68
C LEU A 71 5.23 14.76 -23.62
N SER A 72 6.51 15.15 -23.60
CA SER A 72 7.03 16.23 -22.76
C SER A 72 7.76 17.21 -23.68
N GLU A 73 7.29 18.45 -23.79
CA GLU A 73 7.88 19.51 -24.61
C GLU A 73 7.84 20.85 -23.87
N GLY A 74 8.99 21.33 -23.46
CA GLY A 74 9.14 22.60 -22.76
C GLY A 74 8.34 22.61 -21.45
N THR A 75 7.28 23.42 -21.38
CA THR A 75 6.38 23.50 -20.23
C THR A 75 5.11 22.66 -20.41
N ARG A 76 4.99 21.92 -21.51
CA ARG A 76 3.80 21.11 -21.83
C ARG A 76 4.06 19.63 -21.63
N LEU A 77 3.22 19.01 -20.83
CA LEU A 77 3.24 17.58 -20.58
C LEU A 77 1.89 16.98 -20.95
N LEU A 78 1.89 16.10 -21.95
CA LEU A 78 0.72 15.31 -22.31
C LEU A 78 0.76 14.00 -21.53
N VAL A 79 -0.29 13.70 -20.78
CA VAL A 79 -0.42 12.43 -20.07
C VAL A 79 -1.74 11.76 -20.40
N LYS A 80 -1.71 10.43 -20.54
CA LYS A 80 -2.91 9.61 -20.77
C LYS A 80 -3.27 8.89 -19.49
N VAL A 81 -4.43 9.16 -18.93
CA VAL A 81 -4.94 8.49 -17.74
C VAL A 81 -5.19 7.01 -18.06
N THR A 82 -4.48 6.15 -17.37
CA THR A 82 -4.58 4.68 -17.49
C THR A 82 -5.46 4.11 -16.40
N ARG A 83 -5.51 4.76 -15.23
CA ARG A 83 -6.30 4.29 -14.09
C ARG A 83 -6.79 5.47 -13.26
N VAL A 84 -8.04 5.42 -12.86
CA VAL A 84 -8.60 6.27 -11.81
C VAL A 84 -8.74 5.39 -10.58
N PRO A 85 -7.90 5.56 -9.55
CA PRO A 85 -8.08 4.83 -8.31
C PRO A 85 -9.47 5.09 -7.75
N THR A 86 -10.13 4.06 -7.27
CA THR A 86 -11.35 4.27 -6.49
C THR A 86 -10.98 5.06 -5.25
N PRO A 87 -11.72 6.14 -4.90
CA PRO A 87 -11.46 6.85 -3.66
C PRO A 87 -11.37 5.86 -2.49
N GLU A 88 -10.35 6.02 -1.66
CA GLU A 88 -10.23 5.17 -0.47
C GLU A 88 -11.42 5.44 0.45
N LYS A 89 -12.34 4.48 0.50
CA LYS A 89 -13.53 4.55 1.35
C LYS A 89 -13.31 3.94 2.73
N ARG A 90 -12.10 3.39 2.95
CA ARG A 90 -11.77 2.74 4.21
C ARG A 90 -11.46 3.80 5.25
N GLU A 91 -11.95 3.58 6.43
CA GLU A 91 -11.61 4.41 7.60
C GLU A 91 -10.09 4.45 7.84
N TYR A 92 -9.42 3.31 7.54
CA TYR A 92 -7.97 3.19 7.68
C TYR A 92 -7.32 2.89 6.32
N PRO A 93 -6.50 3.80 5.79
CA PRO A 93 -5.81 3.61 4.51
C PRO A 93 -4.84 2.42 4.60
N ARG A 94 -4.63 1.78 3.45
CA ARG A 94 -3.62 0.72 3.30
C ARG A 94 -2.35 1.29 2.70
N MET A 95 -1.23 0.90 3.28
CA MET A 95 0.10 1.30 2.82
C MET A 95 0.94 0.07 2.53
N ASN A 96 1.92 0.22 1.66
CA ASN A 96 2.98 -0.76 1.49
C ASN A 96 4.20 -0.28 2.28
N GLY A 97 4.84 -1.17 3.02
CA GLY A 97 6.00 -0.80 3.80
C GLY A 97 6.66 -1.98 4.50
N GLY A 98 7.84 -1.72 5.03
CA GLY A 98 8.61 -2.69 5.77
C GLY A 98 8.04 -2.85 7.18
N ILE A 99 7.39 -4.00 7.43
CA ILE A 99 6.92 -4.42 8.76
C ILE A 99 7.46 -5.82 8.98
N THR A 100 8.09 -6.05 10.13
CA THR A 100 8.53 -7.40 10.47
C THR A 100 7.41 -8.16 11.16
N LEU A 101 7.02 -9.27 10.54
CA LEU A 101 6.02 -10.19 11.04
C LEU A 101 6.66 -11.57 11.24
N LYS A 102 6.43 -12.17 12.42
CA LYS A 102 6.69 -13.60 12.64
C LYS A 102 5.41 -14.22 13.13
N TYR A 103 4.98 -15.31 12.53
CA TYR A 103 3.71 -15.93 12.88
C TYR A 103 3.78 -17.46 12.91
N PHE A 104 2.83 -18.06 13.58
CA PHE A 104 2.52 -19.48 13.46
C PHE A 104 1.00 -19.66 13.31
N VAL A 105 0.62 -20.78 12.72
CA VAL A 105 -0.78 -21.07 12.42
C VAL A 105 -1.38 -21.83 13.59
N ILE A 106 -2.54 -21.35 14.06
CA ILE A 106 -3.43 -22.07 14.96
C ILE A 106 -4.60 -22.55 14.09
N SER A 107 -4.61 -23.85 13.78
CA SER A 107 -5.67 -24.43 12.93
C SER A 107 -7.02 -24.30 13.59
N GLY A 108 -7.98 -23.79 12.84
CA GLY A 108 -9.34 -23.56 13.31
C GLY A 108 -9.44 -22.41 14.34
N ASN A 109 -10.56 -22.37 15.05
CA ASN A 109 -10.83 -21.39 16.10
C ASN A 109 -10.50 -22.01 17.47
N ASN A 110 -9.29 -21.71 17.99
CA ASN A 110 -8.84 -22.18 19.31
C ASN A 110 -8.49 -20.97 20.19
N PRO A 111 -9.47 -20.40 20.93
CA PRO A 111 -9.26 -19.22 21.76
C PRO A 111 -8.26 -19.46 22.91
N ASP A 112 -8.21 -20.67 23.46
CA ASP A 112 -7.29 -20.98 24.56
C ASP A 112 -5.82 -20.92 24.11
N ALA A 113 -5.53 -21.37 22.87
CA ALA A 113 -4.19 -21.28 22.29
C ALA A 113 -3.81 -19.82 21.99
N VAL A 114 -4.77 -19.01 21.53
CA VAL A 114 -4.59 -17.56 21.33
C VAL A 114 -4.30 -16.87 22.68
N ASP A 115 -5.09 -17.15 23.69
CA ASP A 115 -4.93 -16.59 25.03
C ASP A 115 -3.58 -16.95 25.65
N ALA A 116 -3.18 -18.23 25.53
CA ALA A 116 -1.85 -18.67 26.00
C ALA A 116 -0.72 -17.91 25.30
N TRP A 117 -0.83 -17.70 23.98
CA TRP A 117 0.12 -16.91 23.21
C TRP A 117 0.20 -15.46 23.68
N LEU A 118 -0.93 -14.79 23.82
CA LEU A 118 -0.99 -13.39 24.26
C LEU A 118 -0.41 -13.18 25.67
N LYS A 119 -0.54 -14.18 26.55
CA LYS A 119 0.02 -14.17 27.92
C LYS A 119 1.51 -14.55 27.98
N GLY A 120 2.18 -14.65 26.85
CA GLY A 120 3.62 -14.92 26.80
C GLY A 120 4.01 -16.38 26.58
N GLY A 121 3.05 -17.27 26.27
CA GLY A 121 3.32 -18.65 25.93
C GLY A 121 4.21 -18.82 24.70
N ASN A 122 4.77 -20.00 24.53
CA ASN A 122 5.61 -20.32 23.37
C ASN A 122 4.75 -20.60 22.12
N ALA A 123 5.37 -20.41 20.94
CA ALA A 123 4.75 -20.86 19.70
C ALA A 123 4.52 -22.38 19.73
N THR A 124 3.32 -22.80 19.38
CA THR A 124 2.92 -24.22 19.38
C THR A 124 3.14 -24.90 18.03
N GLY A 125 3.61 -24.15 17.01
CA GLY A 125 3.82 -24.62 15.65
C GLY A 125 5.09 -24.06 15.03
N LYS A 126 5.28 -24.36 13.74
CA LYS A 126 6.35 -23.80 12.94
C LYS A 126 6.20 -22.29 12.85
N LEU A 127 7.29 -21.58 13.09
CA LEU A 127 7.35 -20.14 12.96
C LEU A 127 7.71 -19.77 11.52
N TYR A 128 6.96 -18.85 10.95
CA TYR A 128 7.14 -18.30 9.60
C TYR A 128 7.51 -16.83 9.71
N GLU A 129 8.34 -16.37 8.79
CA GLU A 129 8.78 -14.97 8.68
C GLU A 129 8.71 -14.58 7.20
N PRO A 130 7.60 -13.95 6.77
CA PRO A 130 7.44 -13.50 5.38
C PRO A 130 8.32 -12.29 5.09
N ASP A 131 8.41 -11.93 3.79
CA ASP A 131 9.08 -10.71 3.39
C ASP A 131 8.48 -9.50 4.14
N PRO A 132 9.32 -8.60 4.69
CA PRO A 132 8.86 -7.47 5.48
C PRO A 132 8.13 -6.41 4.65
N PHE A 133 8.27 -6.41 3.31
CA PHE A 133 7.57 -5.46 2.45
C PHE A 133 6.15 -5.93 2.15
N MET A 134 5.23 -5.57 3.02
CA MET A 134 3.84 -6.01 2.95
C MET A 134 2.84 -4.86 2.89
N ASN A 135 1.62 -5.17 2.45
CA ASN A 135 0.50 -4.24 2.49
C ASN A 135 -0.16 -4.28 3.87
N PHE A 136 -0.28 -3.15 4.54
CA PHE A 136 -0.81 -3.06 5.90
C PHE A 136 -1.77 -1.91 6.12
N SER A 137 -2.58 -2.05 7.15
CA SER A 137 -3.40 -1.01 7.75
C SER A 137 -3.51 -1.27 9.27
N VAL A 138 -4.17 -0.39 9.99
CA VAL A 138 -4.45 -0.58 11.44
C VAL A 138 -5.35 -1.80 11.70
N THR A 139 -6.07 -2.31 10.69
CA THR A 139 -7.01 -3.41 10.86
C THR A 139 -6.51 -4.75 10.32
N GLY A 140 -5.39 -4.78 9.59
CA GLY A 140 -4.89 -6.03 9.03
C GLY A 140 -3.69 -5.87 8.10
N LEU A 141 -3.21 -7.01 7.63
CA LEU A 141 -2.04 -7.13 6.75
C LEU A 141 -2.39 -7.94 5.51
N ALA A 142 -1.61 -7.76 4.43
CA ALA A 142 -1.51 -8.71 3.35
C ALA A 142 -0.04 -8.85 2.97
N PHE A 143 0.45 -10.08 2.93
CA PHE A 143 1.83 -10.43 2.69
C PHE A 143 1.93 -11.68 1.81
N ASP A 144 3.07 -11.85 1.21
CA ASP A 144 3.36 -12.97 0.33
C ASP A 144 4.17 -14.03 1.10
N ASP A 145 3.76 -15.30 1.02
CA ASP A 145 4.43 -16.44 1.67
C ASP A 145 4.16 -17.76 0.91
N LEU A 146 4.63 -18.85 1.46
CA LEU A 146 4.27 -20.19 1.00
C LEU A 146 2.80 -20.52 1.35
N ASP A 147 2.31 -21.66 0.88
CA ASP A 147 1.01 -22.18 1.24
C ASP A 147 1.03 -22.76 2.67
N THR A 148 0.90 -21.86 3.66
CA THR A 148 1.17 -22.16 5.08
C THR A 148 -0.09 -22.27 5.92
N CYS A 149 -1.23 -21.75 5.46
CA CYS A 149 -2.50 -21.67 6.19
C CYS A 149 -3.70 -21.78 5.25
N SER A 150 -4.88 -21.86 5.82
CA SER A 150 -6.17 -21.92 5.12
C SER A 150 -7.06 -20.73 5.48
N ASP A 151 -8.05 -20.43 4.63
CA ASP A 151 -9.05 -19.42 4.94
C ASP A 151 -9.75 -19.75 6.27
N GLY A 152 -9.84 -18.76 7.14
CA GLY A 152 -10.46 -18.91 8.46
C GLY A 152 -9.51 -19.35 9.57
N ASP A 153 -8.29 -19.78 9.26
CA ASP A 153 -7.28 -20.06 10.27
C ASP A 153 -6.91 -18.80 11.08
N THR A 154 -6.42 -19.02 12.28
CA THR A 154 -5.90 -17.96 13.14
C THR A 154 -4.38 -17.96 13.08
N LEU A 155 -3.79 -16.79 12.81
CA LEU A 155 -2.37 -16.55 12.93
C LEU A 155 -2.08 -15.89 14.28
N ALA A 156 -1.30 -16.55 15.11
CA ALA A 156 -0.68 -15.92 16.26
C ALA A 156 0.66 -15.32 15.83
N PHE A 157 0.88 -14.05 16.11
CA PHE A 157 2.02 -13.33 15.54
C PHE A 157 2.77 -12.45 16.54
N THR A 158 4.02 -12.15 16.20
CA THR A 158 4.73 -10.98 16.68
C THR A 158 4.85 -9.96 15.57
N LEU A 159 4.69 -8.70 15.91
CA LEU A 159 4.75 -7.55 14.98
C LEU A 159 5.79 -6.56 15.47
N ASN A 160 6.66 -6.10 14.57
CA ASN A 160 7.54 -4.98 14.80
C ASN A 160 7.36 -3.93 13.69
N VAL A 161 7.23 -2.66 14.10
CA VAL A 161 7.05 -1.52 13.20
C VAL A 161 8.35 -0.74 13.12
N PRO A 162 8.82 -0.33 11.94
CA PRO A 162 10.06 0.42 11.77
C PRO A 162 10.13 1.68 12.64
N GLY A 163 11.27 1.86 13.30
CA GLY A 163 11.50 3.00 14.20
C GLY A 163 10.96 2.81 15.61
N VAL A 164 10.41 1.63 15.93
CA VAL A 164 9.98 1.26 17.29
C VAL A 164 10.75 0.03 17.75
N SER A 165 11.35 0.10 18.93
CA SER A 165 12.14 -1.02 19.50
C SER A 165 11.28 -2.11 20.13
N HIS A 166 9.99 -1.87 20.32
CA HIS A 166 9.06 -2.82 20.91
C HIS A 166 8.53 -3.82 19.88
N THR A 167 8.29 -5.05 20.32
CA THR A 167 7.66 -6.11 19.53
C THR A 167 6.38 -6.53 20.23
N TRP A 168 5.26 -6.45 19.52
CA TRP A 168 3.95 -6.78 20.06
C TRP A 168 3.54 -8.20 19.69
N ARG A 169 2.78 -8.83 20.57
CA ARG A 169 2.06 -10.06 20.28
C ARG A 169 0.62 -9.76 19.92
N GLY A 170 0.10 -10.49 18.94
CA GLY A 170 -1.26 -10.34 18.48
C GLY A 170 -1.80 -11.63 17.89
N ALA A 171 -3.05 -11.56 17.47
CA ALA A 171 -3.72 -12.61 16.70
C ALA A 171 -4.49 -12.00 15.53
N ALA A 172 -4.55 -12.73 14.43
CA ALA A 172 -5.27 -12.33 13.24
C ALA A 172 -5.98 -13.52 12.61
N ARG A 173 -7.12 -13.27 12.00
CA ARG A 173 -7.84 -14.27 11.22
C ARG A 173 -7.46 -14.17 9.75
N VAL A 174 -7.16 -15.28 9.10
CA VAL A 174 -7.01 -15.37 7.66
C VAL A 174 -8.36 -15.13 7.00
N VAL A 175 -8.44 -14.09 6.17
CA VAL A 175 -9.69 -13.68 5.50
C VAL A 175 -9.69 -13.99 4.02
N ARG A 176 -8.50 -14.21 3.45
CA ARG A 176 -8.37 -14.58 2.04
C ARG A 176 -6.96 -15.08 1.75
N ILE A 177 -6.89 -16.13 0.93
CA ILE A 177 -5.65 -16.61 0.33
C ILE A 177 -5.86 -16.69 -1.18
N TRP A 178 -4.86 -16.28 -1.94
CA TRP A 178 -4.86 -16.47 -3.40
C TRP A 178 -3.46 -16.73 -3.91
N LYS A 179 -3.40 -17.59 -4.92
CA LYS A 179 -2.14 -17.97 -5.57
C LYS A 179 -1.59 -16.78 -6.37
N ILE A 180 -0.32 -16.47 -6.19
CA ILE A 180 0.36 -15.45 -6.97
C ILE A 180 0.61 -16.02 -8.37
N PRO A 181 0.19 -15.33 -9.46
CA PRO A 181 0.53 -15.71 -10.82
C PRO A 181 2.03 -15.83 -11.01
N ILE A 182 2.48 -16.76 -11.85
CA ILE A 182 3.91 -17.04 -12.01
C ILE A 182 4.68 -15.83 -12.55
N ASP A 183 4.04 -15.06 -13.41
CA ASP A 183 4.56 -13.82 -14.01
C ASP A 183 4.62 -12.63 -13.05
N GLU A 184 3.93 -12.72 -11.91
CA GLU A 184 3.94 -11.70 -10.85
C GLU A 184 4.86 -12.06 -9.67
N ARG A 185 5.48 -13.24 -9.69
CA ARG A 185 6.36 -13.69 -8.60
C ARG A 185 7.73 -13.04 -8.70
N ASP A 186 8.20 -12.56 -7.57
CA ASP A 186 9.60 -12.21 -7.41
C ASP A 186 10.41 -13.50 -7.20
N GLU A 187 11.32 -13.81 -8.12
CA GLU A 187 12.15 -15.02 -8.06
C GLU A 187 13.07 -15.03 -6.83
N SER A 188 13.36 -13.87 -6.25
CA SER A 188 14.17 -13.77 -5.03
C SER A 188 13.43 -14.13 -3.75
N ILE A 189 12.07 -14.14 -3.81
CA ILE A 189 11.19 -14.40 -2.67
C ILE A 189 10.49 -15.74 -2.89
N PRO A 190 10.68 -16.76 -2.04
CA PRO A 190 10.09 -18.08 -2.22
C PRO A 190 8.58 -18.09 -1.86
N ALA A 191 7.83 -17.08 -2.30
CA ALA A 191 6.42 -16.96 -2.04
C ALA A 191 5.58 -17.49 -3.20
N THR A 192 4.52 -18.22 -2.87
CA THR A 192 3.58 -18.78 -3.86
C THR A 192 2.16 -18.28 -3.67
N HIS A 193 1.86 -17.76 -2.50
CA HIS A 193 0.52 -17.29 -2.11
C HIS A 193 0.60 -15.91 -1.48
N ARG A 194 -0.43 -15.12 -1.70
CA ARG A 194 -0.69 -13.88 -0.98
C ARG A 194 -1.76 -14.14 0.06
N ILE A 195 -1.46 -13.82 1.30
CA ILE A 195 -2.29 -14.08 2.47
C ILE A 195 -2.77 -12.75 3.01
N ALA A 196 -4.09 -12.57 3.12
CA ALA A 196 -4.68 -11.40 3.76
C ALA A 196 -5.29 -11.80 5.10
N VAL A 197 -4.97 -11.01 6.12
CA VAL A 197 -5.44 -11.23 7.48
C VAL A 197 -6.10 -9.99 8.07
N HIS A 198 -7.07 -10.20 8.93
CA HIS A 198 -7.70 -9.18 9.76
C HIS A 198 -7.28 -9.40 11.21
N PHE A 199 -6.79 -8.37 11.87
CA PHE A 199 -6.43 -8.45 13.27
C PHE A 199 -7.67 -8.74 14.13
N SER A 200 -7.64 -9.84 14.84
CA SER A 200 -8.63 -10.17 15.86
C SER A 200 -8.23 -9.65 17.23
N VAL A 201 -6.93 -9.61 17.51
CA VAL A 201 -6.35 -8.99 18.70
C VAL A 201 -5.08 -8.22 18.29
N LEU A 202 -5.10 -6.92 18.46
CA LEU A 202 -3.95 -6.04 18.28
C LEU A 202 -3.88 -5.10 19.49
N PRO A 203 -2.76 -5.02 20.23
CA PRO A 203 -2.59 -4.05 21.31
C PRO A 203 -2.79 -2.61 20.81
N GLU A 204 -3.34 -1.74 21.64
CA GLU A 204 -3.65 -0.37 21.26
C GLU A 204 -2.40 0.44 20.86
N ASP A 205 -1.31 0.24 21.57
CA ASP A 205 -0.01 0.85 21.26
C ASP A 205 0.60 0.33 19.96
N ALA A 206 0.35 -0.93 19.57
CA ALA A 206 0.71 -1.45 18.26
C ALA A 206 -0.13 -0.82 17.14
N ALA A 207 -1.44 -0.66 17.37
CA ALA A 207 -2.34 0.02 16.43
C ALA A 207 -1.90 1.49 16.23
N GLU A 208 -1.52 2.18 17.29
CA GLU A 208 -0.99 3.56 17.22
C GLU A 208 0.34 3.61 16.46
N ALA A 209 1.27 2.67 16.73
CA ALA A 209 2.53 2.58 16.00
C ALA A 209 2.30 2.39 14.47
N LEU A 210 1.34 1.53 14.09
CA LEU A 210 0.95 1.35 12.68
C LEU A 210 0.36 2.63 12.08
N ARG A 211 -0.47 3.37 12.84
CA ARG A 211 -1.05 4.65 12.41
C ARG A 211 0.02 5.69 12.14
N VAL A 212 0.96 5.86 13.09
CA VAL A 212 2.09 6.79 12.96
C VAL A 212 2.99 6.38 11.79
N HIS A 213 3.25 5.09 11.60
CA HIS A 213 4.06 4.60 10.47
C HIS A 213 3.36 4.85 9.12
N THR A 214 2.04 4.62 9.04
CA THR A 214 1.22 4.96 7.87
C THR A 214 1.35 6.44 7.54
N GLN A 215 1.21 7.32 8.53
CA GLN A 215 1.33 8.76 8.35
C GLN A 215 2.72 9.16 7.85
N ARG A 216 3.79 8.62 8.42
CA ARG A 216 5.17 8.89 7.96
C ARG A 216 5.39 8.48 6.51
N ILE A 217 4.85 7.32 6.10
CA ILE A 217 4.93 6.89 4.69
C ILE A 217 4.15 7.87 3.82
N GLN A 218 2.95 8.28 4.21
CA GLN A 218 2.17 9.26 3.46
C GLN A 218 2.89 10.61 3.32
N GLU A 219 3.48 11.10 4.40
CA GLU A 219 4.26 12.36 4.39
C GLU A 219 5.50 12.28 3.51
N ALA A 220 6.16 11.12 3.46
CA ALA A 220 7.31 10.90 2.57
C ALA A 220 6.93 10.85 1.08
N TRP A 221 5.65 10.69 0.74
CA TRP A 221 5.13 10.68 -0.62
C TRP A 221 4.51 12.04 -1.04
N LEU A 222 4.46 13.01 -0.12
CA LEU A 222 4.00 14.40 -0.35
C LEU A 222 5.18 15.37 -0.58
#